data_9c25e12946d0c6457a9a579e2b464431
#
_entry.id   9c25e12946d0c6457a9a579e2b464431
#
_cell.length_a   1.000
_cell.length_b   1.000
_cell.length_c   1.000
_cell.angle_alpha   90.00
_cell.angle_beta   90.00
_cell.angle_gamma   90.00
#
_symmetry.space_group_name_H-M   'P 1'
#
loop_
_entity.id
_entity.type
_entity.pdbx_description
1 polymer ?
#
loop_
_entity_poly.entity_id
_entity_poly.type
_entity_poly.pdbx_seq_one_letter_code
_entity_poly.pdbx_strand_id
1 'polypeptide(L)'
;MRKKKWMIVLIIILIISITYNIEKIFFPKKKELKIVSYNIHSGLNKDMYPTLFDIIEFLRLLEADIICLQEVNESAKAGFQVSSFKEELNMYSHFGANVVDLGFNYGLVTYSKYKIKSENHIYLTSKREQRGMLHTVVNIGRKKLNIINIHLGVDEKEREIQIKELLSFINSLGDSSYIVAGDFNDGNISIDNSILSDVAKELEKANILTFSLGLDRIDYIFVSPDIEVLDYDVLIENMSDHYPIIANIKI
;
A
#
# COMPACT_ATOMS: atom_id res chain seq x y z
N MET A 1 16.70 27.07 -54.59
CA MET A 1 15.36 26.83 -54.02
C MET A 1 15.26 25.51 -53.24
N ARG A 2 15.77 24.39 -53.72
CA ARG A 2 15.67 23.06 -53.08
C ARG A 2 16.35 23.00 -51.69
N LYS A 3 17.56 23.54 -51.53
CA LYS A 3 18.30 23.57 -50.24
C LYS A 3 17.57 24.36 -49.13
N LYS A 4 16.93 25.47 -49.50
CA LYS A 4 16.16 26.31 -48.54
C LYS A 4 14.91 25.59 -48.02
N LYS A 5 14.22 24.78 -48.82
CA LYS A 5 13.09 23.94 -48.39
C LYS A 5 13.51 22.86 -47.41
N TRP A 6 14.62 22.17 -47.65
CA TRP A 6 15.15 21.15 -46.75
C TRP A 6 15.58 21.70 -45.39
N MET A 7 16.17 22.90 -45.38
CA MET A 7 16.55 23.58 -44.15
C MET A 7 15.34 23.95 -43.31
N ILE A 8 14.23 24.40 -43.91
CA ILE A 8 12.97 24.68 -43.21
C ILE A 8 12.38 23.40 -42.61
N VAL A 9 12.37 22.29 -43.32
CA VAL A 9 11.90 20.99 -42.85
C VAL A 9 12.71 20.51 -41.64
N LEU A 10 14.04 20.63 -41.68
CA LEU A 10 14.91 20.27 -40.56
C LEU A 10 14.67 21.14 -39.33
N ILE A 11 14.43 22.43 -39.49
CA ILE A 11 14.10 23.33 -38.36
C ILE A 11 12.76 22.95 -37.76
N ILE A 12 11.74 22.63 -38.55
CA ILE A 12 10.43 22.19 -38.07
C ILE A 12 10.55 20.88 -37.29
N ILE A 13 11.29 19.91 -37.79
CA ILE A 13 11.55 18.63 -37.09
C ILE A 13 12.25 18.87 -35.75
N LEU A 14 13.24 19.75 -35.72
CA LEU A 14 13.97 20.11 -34.51
C LEU A 14 13.04 20.78 -33.49
N ILE A 15 12.19 21.73 -33.92
CA ILE A 15 11.22 22.39 -33.03
C ILE A 15 10.23 21.36 -32.48
N ILE A 16 9.68 20.48 -33.31
CA ILE A 16 8.76 19.41 -32.87
C ILE A 16 9.44 18.47 -31.84
N SER A 17 10.70 18.11 -32.10
CA SER A 17 11.49 17.28 -31.17
C SER A 17 11.76 17.99 -29.86
N ILE A 18 12.04 19.29 -29.88
CA ILE A 18 12.26 20.10 -28.69
C ILE A 18 10.95 20.24 -27.88
N THR A 19 9.83 20.57 -28.56
CA THR A 19 8.52 20.69 -27.87
C THR A 19 8.08 19.36 -27.27
N TYR A 20 8.20 18.25 -28.00
CA TYR A 20 7.90 16.92 -27.50
C TYR A 20 8.74 16.54 -26.26
N ASN A 21 10.04 16.86 -26.27
CA ASN A 21 10.90 16.61 -25.12
C ASN A 21 10.57 17.55 -23.93
N ILE A 22 10.20 18.81 -24.20
CA ILE A 22 9.76 19.77 -23.19
C ILE A 22 8.46 19.28 -22.55
N GLU A 23 7.46 18.87 -23.32
CA GLU A 23 6.22 18.29 -22.78
C GLU A 23 6.49 17.08 -21.90
N LYS A 24 7.35 16.16 -22.34
CA LYS A 24 7.71 14.96 -21.57
C LYS A 24 8.46 15.28 -20.27
N ILE A 25 9.18 16.41 -20.22
CA ILE A 25 9.91 16.87 -19.02
C ILE A 25 8.98 17.61 -18.07
N PHE A 26 8.12 18.48 -18.58
CA PHE A 26 7.23 19.33 -17.76
C PHE A 26 5.91 18.66 -17.41
N PHE A 27 5.43 17.72 -18.21
CA PHE A 27 4.21 16.96 -18.00
C PHE A 27 4.51 15.45 -18.06
N PRO A 28 5.20 14.88 -17.06
CA PRO A 28 5.43 13.45 -17.04
C PRO A 28 4.07 12.72 -17.03
N LYS A 29 3.95 11.72 -17.91
CA LYS A 29 2.73 10.91 -17.97
C LYS A 29 2.50 10.28 -16.59
N LYS A 30 1.35 10.55 -16.00
CA LYS A 30 0.94 9.91 -14.74
C LYS A 30 0.98 8.39 -14.91
N LYS A 31 1.43 7.68 -13.89
CA LYS A 31 1.56 6.22 -13.89
C LYS A 31 0.44 5.60 -13.08
N GLU A 32 -0.18 4.58 -13.63
CA GLU A 32 -1.16 3.75 -12.92
C GLU A 32 -0.43 2.72 -12.06
N LEU A 33 -0.94 2.51 -10.85
CA LEU A 33 -0.43 1.56 -9.87
C LEU A 33 -1.57 0.75 -9.29
N LYS A 34 -1.34 -0.56 -9.12
CA LYS A 34 -2.22 -1.46 -8.38
C LYS A 34 -1.68 -1.67 -6.97
N ILE A 35 -2.49 -1.33 -5.98
CA ILE A 35 -2.17 -1.43 -4.55
C ILE A 35 -3.04 -2.53 -3.95
N VAL A 36 -2.46 -3.38 -3.14
CA VAL A 36 -3.17 -4.41 -2.36
C VAL A 36 -2.90 -4.18 -0.88
N SER A 37 -3.93 -4.27 -0.04
CA SER A 37 -3.79 -4.43 1.41
C SER A 37 -4.50 -5.70 1.84
N TYR A 38 -3.85 -6.50 2.70
CA TYR A 38 -4.37 -7.78 3.14
C TYR A 38 -3.81 -8.19 4.51
N ASN A 39 -4.68 -8.31 5.50
CA ASN A 39 -4.37 -9.03 6.74
C ASN A 39 -4.46 -10.53 6.45
N ILE A 40 -3.33 -11.24 6.55
CA ILE A 40 -3.22 -12.66 6.15
C ILE A 40 -3.43 -13.64 7.30
N HIS A 41 -3.79 -13.16 8.49
CA HIS A 41 -4.02 -13.99 9.67
C HIS A 41 -2.93 -15.07 9.87
N SER A 42 -1.67 -14.69 9.77
CA SER A 42 -0.52 -15.61 9.87
C SER A 42 -0.51 -16.74 8.83
N GLY A 43 -1.18 -16.57 7.69
CA GLY A 43 -1.34 -17.61 6.65
C GLY A 43 -2.33 -18.71 7.03
N LEU A 44 -3.35 -18.36 7.81
CA LEU A 44 -4.44 -19.22 8.23
C LEU A 44 -5.78 -18.64 7.78
N ASN A 45 -6.73 -19.49 7.38
CA ASN A 45 -8.09 -19.03 7.13
C ASN A 45 -8.88 -18.89 8.44
N LYS A 46 -10.14 -18.42 8.38
CA LYS A 46 -11.04 -18.25 9.53
C LYS A 46 -11.27 -19.54 10.33
N ASP A 47 -11.10 -20.72 9.74
CA ASP A 47 -11.25 -22.03 10.34
C ASP A 47 -9.91 -22.60 10.82
N MET A 48 -8.84 -21.78 10.85
CA MET A 48 -7.47 -22.12 11.27
C MET A 48 -6.76 -23.14 10.38
N TYR A 49 -7.19 -23.32 9.12
CA TYR A 49 -6.46 -24.14 8.15
C TYR A 49 -5.35 -23.34 7.47
N PRO A 50 -4.15 -23.92 7.27
CA PRO A 50 -3.05 -23.27 6.57
C PRO A 50 -3.40 -22.92 5.12
N THR A 51 -3.18 -21.67 4.73
CA THR A 51 -3.49 -21.13 3.40
C THR A 51 -2.36 -20.28 2.82
N LEU A 52 -1.19 -20.27 3.45
CA LEU A 52 -0.07 -19.41 3.02
C LEU A 52 0.26 -19.55 1.53
N PHE A 53 0.32 -20.77 1.00
CA PHE A 53 0.65 -21.01 -0.41
C PHE A 53 -0.46 -20.51 -1.35
N ASP A 54 -1.73 -20.64 -0.95
CA ASP A 54 -2.86 -20.12 -1.71
C ASP A 54 -2.82 -18.60 -1.76
N ILE A 55 -2.49 -17.94 -0.63
CA ILE A 55 -2.30 -16.47 -0.54
C ILE A 55 -1.15 -16.01 -1.43
N ILE A 56 -0.01 -16.72 -1.41
CA ILE A 56 1.14 -16.40 -2.26
C ILE A 56 0.75 -16.47 -3.74
N GLU A 57 0.14 -17.55 -4.17
CA GLU A 57 -0.28 -17.75 -5.56
C GLU A 57 -1.31 -16.70 -5.99
N PHE A 58 -2.29 -16.44 -5.14
CA PHE A 58 -3.29 -15.38 -5.35
C PHE A 58 -2.64 -14.01 -5.56
N LEU A 59 -1.75 -13.60 -4.66
CA LEU A 59 -1.07 -12.30 -4.76
C LEU A 59 -0.14 -12.22 -5.99
N ARG A 60 0.48 -13.34 -6.37
CA ARG A 60 1.29 -13.44 -7.58
C ARG A 60 0.45 -13.18 -8.84
N LEU A 61 -0.75 -13.75 -8.91
CA LEU A 61 -1.69 -13.58 -10.04
C LEU A 61 -2.28 -12.17 -10.13
N LEU A 62 -2.36 -11.44 -9.03
CA LEU A 62 -2.85 -10.05 -9.03
C LEU A 62 -1.89 -9.07 -9.72
N GLU A 63 -0.60 -9.44 -9.83
CA GLU A 63 0.44 -8.57 -10.43
C GLU A 63 0.44 -7.15 -9.84
N ALA A 64 0.20 -7.00 -8.53
CA ALA A 64 0.18 -5.72 -7.87
C ALA A 64 1.54 -5.02 -7.90
N ASP A 65 1.55 -3.69 -7.92
CA ASP A 65 2.76 -2.87 -7.86
C ASP A 65 3.28 -2.70 -6.43
N ILE A 66 2.35 -2.64 -5.46
CA ILE A 66 2.61 -2.50 -4.03
C ILE A 66 1.64 -3.41 -3.28
N ILE A 67 2.15 -4.15 -2.29
CA ILE A 67 1.37 -5.04 -1.43
C ILE A 67 1.72 -4.74 0.02
N CYS A 68 0.70 -4.41 0.82
CA CYS A 68 0.79 -4.17 2.25
C CYS A 68 0.13 -5.36 2.97
N LEU A 69 0.92 -6.18 3.66
CA LEU A 69 0.40 -7.30 4.44
C LEU A 69 0.51 -7.01 5.93
N GLN A 70 -0.50 -7.46 6.68
CA GLN A 70 -0.55 -7.44 8.13
C GLN A 70 -0.58 -8.88 8.64
N GLU A 71 -0.21 -9.07 9.91
CA GLU A 71 -0.15 -10.36 10.61
C GLU A 71 0.80 -11.37 9.93
N VAL A 72 1.97 -10.90 9.53
CA VAL A 72 2.97 -11.74 8.86
C VAL A 72 3.99 -12.24 9.86
N ASN A 73 4.30 -13.55 9.79
CA ASN A 73 5.34 -14.18 10.60
C ASN A 73 6.64 -14.36 9.82
N GLU A 74 7.76 -14.12 10.52
CA GLU A 74 9.10 -14.45 10.02
C GLU A 74 9.86 -15.17 11.13
N SER A 75 9.59 -16.47 11.27
CA SER A 75 10.19 -17.26 12.34
C SER A 75 10.24 -18.75 12.01
N ALA A 76 11.15 -19.48 12.65
CA ALA A 76 11.25 -20.93 12.48
C ALA A 76 10.02 -21.71 13.00
N LYS A 77 9.21 -21.12 13.89
CA LYS A 77 8.02 -21.75 14.45
C LYS A 77 6.78 -21.61 13.56
N ALA A 78 6.60 -20.43 12.93
CA ALA A 78 5.42 -20.08 12.15
C ALA A 78 5.70 -20.03 10.63
N GLY A 79 6.90 -20.41 10.21
CA GLY A 79 7.38 -20.29 8.84
C GLY A 79 8.05 -18.94 8.57
N PHE A 80 8.91 -18.93 7.56
CA PHE A 80 9.58 -17.72 7.08
C PHE A 80 8.69 -17.06 6.00
N GLN A 81 7.53 -16.54 6.42
CA GLN A 81 6.50 -16.04 5.50
C GLN A 81 6.98 -14.87 4.67
N VAL A 82 7.69 -13.89 5.29
CA VAL A 82 8.24 -12.72 4.58
C VAL A 82 9.18 -13.17 3.48
N SER A 83 10.08 -14.12 3.79
CA SER A 83 11.04 -14.65 2.83
C SER A 83 10.35 -15.43 1.71
N SER A 84 9.33 -16.24 2.04
CA SER A 84 8.54 -17.00 1.05
C SER A 84 7.81 -16.08 0.07
N PHE A 85 7.09 -15.07 0.56
CA PHE A 85 6.46 -14.07 -0.31
C PHE A 85 7.47 -13.32 -1.18
N LYS A 86 8.61 -12.91 -0.60
CA LYS A 86 9.64 -12.18 -1.33
C LYS A 86 10.19 -12.96 -2.51
N GLU A 87 10.44 -14.26 -2.32
CA GLU A 87 10.96 -15.16 -3.35
C GLU A 87 9.93 -15.35 -4.47
N GLU A 88 8.70 -15.72 -4.12
CA GLU A 88 7.64 -16.05 -5.08
C GLU A 88 7.10 -14.83 -5.83
N LEU A 89 6.99 -13.67 -5.17
CA LEU A 89 6.53 -12.43 -5.79
C LEU A 89 7.64 -11.71 -6.58
N ASN A 90 8.91 -12.05 -6.34
CA ASN A 90 10.08 -11.38 -6.92
C ASN A 90 10.02 -9.84 -6.74
N MET A 91 9.72 -9.38 -5.53
CA MET A 91 9.56 -7.97 -5.16
C MET A 91 10.56 -7.56 -4.09
N TYR A 92 10.87 -6.27 -4.02
CA TYR A 92 11.56 -5.68 -2.86
C TYR A 92 10.63 -5.74 -1.65
N SER A 93 11.17 -5.97 -0.45
CA SER A 93 10.39 -6.11 0.78
C SER A 93 10.96 -5.26 1.90
N HIS A 94 10.08 -4.66 2.70
CA HIS A 94 10.36 -3.99 3.97
C HIS A 94 9.49 -4.66 5.05
N PHE A 95 10.12 -5.32 6.01
CA PHE A 95 9.46 -6.00 7.13
C PHE A 95 9.76 -5.29 8.45
N GLY A 96 8.75 -5.16 9.31
CA GLY A 96 8.87 -4.66 10.68
C GLY A 96 8.10 -5.54 11.64
N ALA A 97 8.82 -6.22 12.53
CA ALA A 97 8.21 -7.02 13.58
C ALA A 97 7.67 -6.11 14.69
N ASN A 98 6.35 -6.07 14.85
CA ASN A 98 5.72 -5.41 15.98
C ASN A 98 5.94 -6.22 17.27
N VAL A 99 5.85 -7.54 17.18
CA VAL A 99 6.08 -8.47 18.30
C VAL A 99 7.32 -9.30 18.02
N VAL A 100 8.26 -9.31 18.97
CA VAL A 100 9.49 -10.11 18.94
C VAL A 100 9.56 -10.89 20.24
N ASP A 101 9.39 -12.21 20.20
CA ASP A 101 9.47 -13.08 21.37
C ASP A 101 10.03 -14.46 21.01
N LEU A 102 11.10 -14.87 21.71
CA LEU A 102 11.72 -16.22 21.65
C LEU A 102 11.83 -16.82 20.24
N GLY A 103 12.26 -16.00 19.27
CA GLY A 103 12.40 -16.39 17.85
C GLY A 103 11.09 -16.34 17.04
N PHE A 104 10.09 -15.67 17.55
CA PHE A 104 8.85 -15.34 16.88
C PHE A 104 8.88 -13.87 16.49
N ASN A 105 8.82 -13.56 15.20
CA ASN A 105 8.75 -12.21 14.67
C ASN A 105 7.44 -12.07 13.92
N TYR A 106 6.58 -11.19 14.41
CA TYR A 106 5.24 -11.00 13.89
C TYR A 106 4.96 -9.51 13.65
N GLY A 107 4.46 -9.16 12.48
CA GLY A 107 4.26 -7.76 12.18
C GLY A 107 3.72 -7.48 10.79
N LEU A 108 4.32 -6.48 10.17
CA LEU A 108 3.90 -5.89 8.91
C LEU A 108 4.97 -6.12 7.85
N VAL A 109 4.55 -6.30 6.60
CA VAL A 109 5.47 -6.27 5.47
C VAL A 109 4.89 -5.49 4.29
N THR A 110 5.72 -4.67 3.67
CA THR A 110 5.41 -3.98 2.42
C THR A 110 6.27 -4.54 1.30
N TYR A 111 5.63 -5.07 0.25
CA TYR A 111 6.30 -5.47 -0.98
C TYR A 111 6.12 -4.41 -2.06
N SER A 112 7.15 -4.22 -2.88
CA SER A 112 7.13 -3.25 -3.97
C SER A 112 7.87 -3.78 -5.20
N LYS A 113 7.30 -3.60 -6.40
CA LYS A 113 8.02 -3.76 -7.68
C LYS A 113 9.11 -2.72 -7.86
N TYR A 114 9.01 -1.58 -7.14
CA TYR A 114 10.00 -0.50 -7.20
C TYR A 114 11.03 -0.64 -6.10
N LYS A 115 12.28 -0.30 -6.43
CA LYS A 115 13.36 -0.34 -5.44
C LYS A 115 13.03 0.59 -4.25
N ILE A 116 13.07 0.03 -3.06
CA ILE A 116 12.88 0.77 -1.81
C ILE A 116 14.07 1.72 -1.60
N LYS A 117 13.77 2.96 -1.24
CA LYS A 117 14.72 4.06 -1.02
C LYS A 117 14.93 4.37 0.44
N SER A 118 13.91 4.18 1.26
CA SER A 118 13.95 4.40 2.70
C SER A 118 12.97 3.46 3.38
N GLU A 119 13.35 2.99 4.55
CA GLU A 119 12.60 2.07 5.39
C GLU A 119 12.58 2.63 6.81
N ASN A 120 11.40 2.72 7.41
CA ASN A 120 11.24 3.12 8.79
C ASN A 120 10.10 2.33 9.44
N HIS A 121 10.36 1.68 10.56
CA HIS A 121 9.36 0.98 11.35
C HIS A 121 9.07 1.82 12.61
N ILE A 122 7.82 2.17 12.83
CA ILE A 122 7.37 3.05 13.89
C ILE A 122 6.40 2.27 14.78
N TYR A 123 6.76 2.09 16.03
CA TYR A 123 5.86 1.52 17.04
C TYR A 123 4.80 2.55 17.42
N LEU A 124 3.54 2.11 17.43
CA LEU A 124 2.41 2.90 17.90
C LEU A 124 2.17 2.66 19.40
N THR A 125 1.57 3.60 20.09
CA THR A 125 1.15 3.44 21.48
C THR A 125 0.23 2.23 21.61
N SER A 126 0.64 1.23 22.39
CA SER A 126 -0.06 -0.05 22.52
C SER A 126 -0.06 -0.53 23.97
N LYS A 127 -1.17 -1.10 24.42
CA LYS A 127 -1.35 -1.63 25.79
C LYS A 127 -1.22 -3.15 25.88
N ARG A 128 -1.58 -3.84 24.81
CA ARG A 128 -1.57 -5.30 24.74
C ARG A 128 -0.53 -5.76 23.71
N GLU A 129 -1.01 -6.18 22.56
CA GLU A 129 -0.14 -6.52 21.43
C GLU A 129 0.45 -5.25 20.81
N GLN A 130 1.76 -5.20 20.66
CA GLN A 130 2.42 -4.07 20.06
C GLN A 130 1.96 -3.88 18.62
N ARG A 131 1.43 -2.70 18.33
CA ARG A 131 1.04 -2.24 16.99
C ARG A 131 2.08 -1.31 16.40
N GLY A 132 2.04 -1.15 15.08
CA GLY A 132 3.01 -0.32 14.40
C GLY A 132 2.57 0.10 13.00
N MET A 133 3.38 0.93 12.39
CA MET A 133 3.29 1.28 10.98
C MET A 133 4.65 1.18 10.31
N LEU A 134 4.68 0.69 9.06
CA LEU A 134 5.85 0.71 8.21
C LEU A 134 5.77 1.88 7.24
N HIS A 135 6.75 2.75 7.28
CA HIS A 135 6.92 3.79 6.28
C HIS A 135 7.98 3.36 5.27
N THR A 136 7.52 3.02 4.07
CA THR A 136 8.36 2.60 2.95
C THR A 136 8.34 3.67 1.87
N VAL A 137 9.51 4.08 1.38
CA VAL A 137 9.62 5.09 0.32
C VAL A 137 10.10 4.47 -0.97
N VAL A 138 9.38 4.72 -2.05
CA VAL A 138 9.76 4.33 -3.41
C VAL A 138 9.73 5.53 -4.36
N ASN A 139 10.37 5.39 -5.52
CA ASN A 139 10.25 6.38 -6.59
C ASN A 139 9.43 5.81 -7.75
N ILE A 140 8.38 6.52 -8.13
CA ILE A 140 7.59 6.24 -9.33
C ILE A 140 8.03 7.25 -10.40
N GLY A 141 8.97 6.83 -11.25
CA GLY A 141 9.66 7.76 -12.13
C GLY A 141 10.44 8.82 -11.33
N ARG A 142 10.03 10.09 -11.43
CA ARG A 142 10.64 11.21 -10.68
C ARG A 142 9.89 11.54 -9.39
N LYS A 143 8.70 10.97 -9.19
CA LYS A 143 7.84 11.28 -8.06
C LYS A 143 8.16 10.35 -6.89
N LYS A 144 8.35 10.92 -5.70
CA LYS A 144 8.49 10.17 -4.45
C LYS A 144 7.11 9.76 -3.98
N LEU A 145 6.95 8.48 -3.63
CA LEU A 145 5.74 7.91 -3.03
C LEU A 145 6.08 7.35 -1.66
N ASN A 146 5.37 7.82 -0.65
CA ASN A 146 5.43 7.30 0.71
C ASN A 146 4.31 6.27 0.88
N ILE A 147 4.64 5.07 1.33
CA ILE A 147 3.71 3.97 1.57
C ILE A 147 3.73 3.72 3.08
N ILE A 148 2.58 3.80 3.71
CA ILE A 148 2.39 3.57 5.13
C ILE A 148 1.49 2.34 5.26
N ASN A 149 2.08 1.21 5.65
CA ASN A 149 1.36 -0.02 5.98
C ASN A 149 1.13 -0.02 7.50
N ILE A 150 -0.11 -0.16 7.96
CA ILE A 150 -0.49 0.00 9.36
C ILE A 150 -1.39 -1.14 9.84
N HIS A 151 -1.29 -1.47 11.13
CA HIS A 151 -2.24 -2.34 11.82
C HIS A 151 -2.54 -1.73 13.20
N LEU A 152 -3.77 -1.27 13.40
CA LEU A 152 -4.21 -0.61 14.63
C LEU A 152 -4.68 -1.62 15.69
N GLY A 153 -4.82 -1.15 16.94
CA GLY A 153 -5.31 -1.93 18.04
C GLY A 153 -6.82 -2.16 18.02
N VAL A 154 -7.27 -3.20 18.71
CA VAL A 154 -8.71 -3.52 18.85
C VAL A 154 -9.43 -2.68 19.92
N ASP A 155 -8.70 -1.99 20.79
CA ASP A 155 -9.26 -1.09 21.79
C ASP A 155 -9.50 0.31 21.19
N GLU A 156 -10.72 0.83 21.30
CA GLU A 156 -11.14 2.09 20.70
C GLU A 156 -10.26 3.28 21.16
N LYS A 157 -9.99 3.38 22.47
CA LYS A 157 -9.17 4.48 23.02
C LYS A 157 -7.71 4.40 22.58
N GLU A 158 -7.21 3.19 22.38
CA GLU A 158 -5.88 2.95 21.82
C GLU A 158 -5.85 3.40 20.36
N ARG A 159 -6.85 3.02 19.55
CA ARG A 159 -6.96 3.46 18.14
C ARG A 159 -7.05 4.97 18.00
N GLU A 160 -7.79 5.67 18.86
CA GLU A 160 -7.84 7.15 18.84
C GLU A 160 -6.45 7.79 19.00
N ILE A 161 -5.60 7.22 19.84
CA ILE A 161 -4.21 7.68 20.02
C ILE A 161 -3.40 7.34 18.77
N GLN A 162 -3.49 6.11 18.29
CA GLN A 162 -2.75 5.62 17.13
C GLN A 162 -3.12 6.38 15.84
N ILE A 163 -4.38 6.77 15.65
CA ILE A 163 -4.80 7.62 14.54
C ILE A 163 -4.16 9.02 14.65
N LYS A 164 -4.07 9.60 15.84
CA LYS A 164 -3.38 10.89 16.05
C LYS A 164 -1.88 10.78 15.74
N GLU A 165 -1.24 9.67 16.13
CA GLU A 165 0.16 9.38 15.80
C GLU A 165 0.35 9.26 14.28
N LEU A 166 -0.54 8.54 13.58
CA LEU A 166 -0.54 8.44 12.12
C LEU A 166 -0.68 9.82 11.46
N LEU A 167 -1.66 10.62 11.87
CA LEU A 167 -1.90 11.95 11.30
C LEU A 167 -0.73 12.91 11.58
N SER A 168 -0.13 12.84 12.76
CA SER A 168 1.08 13.60 13.10
C SER A 168 2.25 13.21 12.19
N PHE A 169 2.41 11.91 11.92
CA PHE A 169 3.43 11.41 11.01
C PHE A 169 3.19 11.90 9.56
N ILE A 170 1.94 11.79 9.06
CA ILE A 170 1.56 12.27 7.72
C ILE A 170 1.87 13.76 7.58
N ASN A 171 1.51 14.57 8.56
CA ASN A 171 1.80 16.00 8.55
C ASN A 171 3.31 16.30 8.44
N SER A 172 4.16 15.43 8.97
CA SER A 172 5.62 15.55 8.85
C SER A 172 6.16 15.28 7.45
N LEU A 173 5.39 14.62 6.58
CA LEU A 173 5.76 14.32 5.18
C LEU A 173 5.63 15.54 4.25
N GLY A 174 4.96 16.61 4.70
CA GLY A 174 4.70 17.81 3.91
C GLY A 174 3.90 17.51 2.64
N ASP A 175 4.20 18.19 1.55
CA ASP A 175 3.49 18.08 0.25
C ASP A 175 3.85 16.82 -0.55
N SER A 176 4.32 15.75 0.12
CA SER A 176 4.68 14.51 -0.55
C SER A 176 3.44 13.65 -0.81
N SER A 177 3.40 12.92 -1.93
CA SER A 177 2.36 11.91 -2.17
C SER A 177 2.52 10.72 -1.23
N TYR A 178 1.39 10.23 -0.69
CA TYR A 178 1.38 9.07 0.20
C TYR A 178 0.14 8.19 0.03
N ILE A 179 0.32 6.92 0.40
CA ILE A 179 -0.72 5.91 0.54
C ILE A 179 -0.67 5.40 1.97
N VAL A 180 -1.81 5.28 2.62
CA VAL A 180 -1.97 4.58 3.90
C VAL A 180 -2.85 3.37 3.65
N ALA A 181 -2.36 2.17 3.94
CA ALA A 181 -3.10 0.94 3.73
C ALA A 181 -2.94 0.02 4.93
N GLY A 182 -3.98 -0.71 5.30
CA GLY A 182 -3.90 -1.66 6.40
C GLY A 182 -5.21 -1.95 7.10
N ASP A 183 -5.08 -2.71 8.18
CA ASP A 183 -6.16 -3.06 9.09
C ASP A 183 -6.27 -2.01 10.21
N PHE A 184 -7.38 -1.27 10.21
CA PHE A 184 -7.67 -0.23 11.20
C PHE A 184 -8.45 -0.76 12.39
N ASN A 185 -8.91 -2.01 12.35
CA ASN A 185 -9.73 -2.61 13.39
C ASN A 185 -10.97 -1.77 13.79
N ASP A 186 -11.50 -0.97 12.87
CA ASP A 186 -12.61 -0.06 13.09
C ASP A 186 -13.45 0.11 11.82
N GLY A 187 -14.74 -0.09 11.89
CA GLY A 187 -15.68 0.07 10.76
C GLY A 187 -16.07 1.51 10.48
N ASN A 188 -15.70 2.45 11.33
CA ASN A 188 -16.15 3.86 11.22
C ASN A 188 -15.01 4.87 11.29
N ILE A 189 -13.96 4.64 10.50
CA ILE A 189 -12.86 5.60 10.39
C ILE A 189 -13.32 6.86 9.66
N SER A 190 -13.14 8.01 10.32
CA SER A 190 -13.40 9.32 9.75
C SER A 190 -12.16 10.20 9.87
N ILE A 191 -11.55 10.48 8.72
CA ILE A 191 -10.41 11.39 8.58
C ILE A 191 -10.78 12.47 7.57
N ASP A 192 -10.26 13.68 7.75
CA ASP A 192 -10.48 14.79 6.84
C ASP A 192 -9.93 14.46 5.44
N ASN A 193 -10.78 14.51 4.42
CA ASN A 193 -10.42 14.23 3.03
C ASN A 193 -9.37 15.18 2.46
N SER A 194 -9.16 16.35 3.09
CA SER A 194 -8.05 17.24 2.73
C SER A 194 -6.68 16.69 3.11
N ILE A 195 -6.65 15.66 3.99
CA ILE A 195 -5.43 14.96 4.41
C ILE A 195 -5.40 13.58 3.76
N LEU A 196 -6.47 12.78 3.92
CA LEU A 196 -6.55 11.40 3.44
C LEU A 196 -7.90 11.16 2.76
N SER A 197 -7.90 10.87 1.46
CA SER A 197 -9.09 10.42 0.73
C SER A 197 -9.26 8.91 0.89
N ASP A 198 -10.43 8.48 1.37
CA ASP A 198 -10.81 7.06 1.46
C ASP A 198 -11.22 6.56 0.08
N VAL A 199 -10.39 5.69 -0.49
CA VAL A 199 -10.57 5.16 -1.86
C VAL A 199 -11.93 4.48 -2.04
N ALA A 200 -12.39 3.71 -1.07
CA ALA A 200 -13.68 3.03 -1.13
C ALA A 200 -14.86 4.01 -1.05
N LYS A 201 -14.74 5.08 -0.23
CA LYS A 201 -15.78 6.13 -0.14
C LYS A 201 -15.85 6.96 -1.41
N GLU A 202 -14.72 7.30 -2.01
CA GLU A 202 -14.65 8.07 -3.25
C GLU A 202 -15.37 7.37 -4.41
N LEU A 203 -15.36 6.04 -4.42
CA LEU A 203 -16.00 5.20 -5.42
C LEU A 203 -17.36 4.61 -4.99
N GLU A 204 -17.93 5.08 -3.87
CA GLU A 204 -19.22 4.62 -3.33
C GLU A 204 -19.25 3.11 -2.99
N LYS A 205 -18.08 2.50 -2.72
CA LYS A 205 -17.91 1.08 -2.38
C LYS A 205 -17.62 0.84 -0.88
N ALA A 206 -17.81 1.83 -0.03
CA ALA A 206 -17.47 1.78 1.39
C ALA A 206 -18.33 0.80 2.23
N ASN A 207 -19.41 0.30 1.67
CA ASN A 207 -20.33 -0.66 2.31
C ASN A 207 -19.93 -2.13 2.11
N ILE A 208 -18.85 -2.41 1.39
CA ILE A 208 -18.35 -3.77 1.17
C ILE A 208 -17.53 -4.19 2.38
N LEU A 209 -17.90 -5.34 2.97
CA LEU A 209 -17.21 -5.89 4.15
C LEU A 209 -15.81 -6.37 3.79
N THR A 210 -14.86 -6.20 4.73
CA THR A 210 -13.48 -6.70 4.56
C THR A 210 -13.09 -7.76 5.60
N PHE A 211 -13.93 -8.00 6.61
CA PHE A 211 -13.72 -8.99 7.65
C PHE A 211 -14.82 -10.03 7.67
N SER A 212 -14.48 -11.32 7.57
CA SER A 212 -15.44 -12.41 7.38
C SER A 212 -16.27 -12.75 8.63
N LEU A 213 -15.75 -12.40 9.81
CA LEU A 213 -16.40 -12.67 11.11
C LEU A 213 -17.16 -11.45 11.64
N GLY A 214 -17.13 -10.31 10.94
CA GLY A 214 -17.78 -9.06 11.31
C GLY A 214 -18.86 -8.62 10.33
N LEU A 215 -19.40 -7.43 10.58
CA LEU A 215 -20.39 -6.78 9.75
C LEU A 215 -19.86 -5.47 9.14
N ASP A 216 -18.57 -5.20 9.31
CA ASP A 216 -17.96 -3.92 8.99
C ASP A 216 -16.78 -4.05 8.01
N ARG A 217 -16.47 -2.94 7.35
CA ARG A 217 -15.23 -2.73 6.62
C ARG A 217 -14.20 -2.18 7.59
N ILE A 218 -13.18 -2.97 7.94
CA ILE A 218 -12.13 -2.58 8.89
C ILE A 218 -10.75 -2.41 8.23
N ASP A 219 -10.63 -2.82 6.98
CA ASP A 219 -9.44 -2.60 6.16
C ASP A 219 -9.64 -1.39 5.24
N TYR A 220 -8.59 -0.58 5.09
CA TYR A 220 -8.66 0.68 4.35
C TYR A 220 -7.45 0.87 3.44
N ILE A 221 -7.70 1.54 2.31
CA ILE A 221 -6.68 2.23 1.52
C ILE A 221 -7.09 3.69 1.43
N PHE A 222 -6.23 4.54 1.95
CA PHE A 222 -6.33 5.99 1.84
C PHE A 222 -5.20 6.50 0.96
N VAL A 223 -5.44 7.61 0.27
CA VAL A 223 -4.46 8.28 -0.58
C VAL A 223 -4.38 9.77 -0.26
N SER A 224 -3.22 10.38 -0.53
CA SER A 224 -3.09 11.85 -0.50
C SER A 224 -3.93 12.49 -1.60
N PRO A 225 -4.44 13.73 -1.41
CA PRO A 225 -5.38 14.37 -2.32
C PRO A 225 -4.89 14.59 -3.76
N ASP A 226 -3.57 14.51 -3.99
CA ASP A 226 -2.95 14.65 -5.31
C ASP A 226 -2.95 13.35 -6.14
N ILE A 227 -3.34 12.23 -5.54
CA ILE A 227 -3.45 10.92 -6.17
C ILE A 227 -4.87 10.73 -6.72
N GLU A 228 -4.97 10.38 -8.00
CA GLU A 228 -6.25 10.09 -8.65
C GLU A 228 -6.66 8.63 -8.38
N VAL A 229 -7.84 8.42 -7.86
CA VAL A 229 -8.42 7.08 -7.64
C VAL A 229 -9.10 6.63 -8.93
N LEU A 230 -8.80 5.41 -9.38
CA LEU A 230 -9.36 4.86 -10.61
C LEU A 230 -10.37 3.74 -10.35
N ASP A 231 -10.03 2.83 -9.41
CA ASP A 231 -10.89 1.69 -9.08
C ASP A 231 -10.56 1.18 -7.66
N TYR A 232 -11.53 0.46 -7.08
CA TYR A 232 -11.42 -0.23 -5.80
C TYR A 232 -12.23 -1.50 -5.83
N ASP A 233 -11.71 -2.58 -5.24
CA ASP A 233 -12.45 -3.83 -5.09
C ASP A 233 -12.08 -4.56 -3.80
N VAL A 234 -12.99 -5.42 -3.34
CA VAL A 234 -12.79 -6.36 -2.24
C VAL A 234 -12.99 -7.77 -2.80
N LEU A 235 -11.95 -8.59 -2.77
CA LEU A 235 -12.02 -9.94 -3.29
C LEU A 235 -12.40 -10.92 -2.17
N ILE A 236 -13.61 -11.49 -2.26
CA ILE A 236 -14.14 -12.40 -1.25
C ILE A 236 -13.52 -13.79 -1.44
N GLU A 237 -12.48 -14.07 -0.66
CA GLU A 237 -11.71 -15.33 -0.71
C GLU A 237 -11.60 -15.93 0.70
N ASN A 238 -11.57 -17.27 0.79
CA ASN A 238 -11.52 -17.98 2.09
C ASN A 238 -10.09 -18.37 2.48
N MET A 239 -9.12 -17.44 2.29
CA MET A 239 -7.71 -17.69 2.61
C MET A 239 -7.24 -17.04 3.91
N SER A 240 -8.04 -16.10 4.46
CA SER A 240 -7.86 -15.44 5.75
C SER A 240 -9.22 -15.22 6.38
N ASP A 241 -9.27 -14.69 7.58
CA ASP A 241 -10.49 -14.12 8.18
C ASP A 241 -10.79 -12.71 7.67
N HIS A 242 -9.83 -12.04 7.01
CA HIS A 242 -10.03 -10.83 6.23
C HIS A 242 -10.14 -11.12 4.73
N TYR A 243 -10.63 -10.13 3.99
CA TYR A 243 -10.65 -10.12 2.52
C TYR A 243 -9.64 -9.11 1.98
N PRO A 244 -8.83 -9.48 0.96
CA PRO A 244 -7.90 -8.55 0.34
C PRO A 244 -8.64 -7.41 -0.34
N ILE A 245 -8.19 -6.19 -0.13
CA ILE A 245 -8.67 -4.98 -0.77
C ILE A 245 -7.67 -4.49 -1.80
N ILE A 246 -8.17 -4.03 -2.93
CA ILE A 246 -7.38 -3.61 -4.09
C ILE A 246 -7.80 -2.22 -4.51
N ALA A 247 -6.82 -1.36 -4.78
CA ALA A 247 -7.03 -0.06 -5.39
C ALA A 247 -6.18 0.11 -6.63
N ASN A 248 -6.76 0.62 -7.70
CA ASN A 248 -6.04 1.15 -8.84
C ASN A 248 -6.00 2.68 -8.72
N ILE A 249 -4.82 3.25 -8.75
CA ILE A 249 -4.59 4.68 -8.56
C ILE A 249 -3.68 5.21 -9.67
N LYS A 250 -3.63 6.54 -9.80
CA LYS A 250 -2.78 7.21 -10.77
C LYS A 250 -2.03 8.38 -10.12
N ILE A 251 -0.69 8.35 -10.25
CA ILE A 251 0.22 9.25 -9.55
C ILE A 251 1.10 10.05 -10.53
#